data_6172ec0d1ee1d1e3d2a762c13b80937b
#
_entry.id   6172ec0d1ee1d1e3d2a762c13b80937b
#
_cell.length_a   1.000
_cell.length_b   1.000
_cell.length_c   1.000
_cell.angle_alpha   90.00
_cell.angle_beta   90.00
_cell.angle_gamma   90.00
#
_symmetry.space_group_name_H-M   'P 1'
#
loop_
_entity.id
_entity.type
_entity.pdbx_description
1 polymer ?
#
loop_
_entity_poly.entity_id
_entity_poly.type
_entity_poly.pdbx_seq_one_letter_code
_entity_poly.pdbx_strand_id
1 'polypeptide(L)'
;TLFPCTTLFSSLNLTGDNEGLNSELHLTINGGAISIESQDDGINTNEDNVSVTTVNGGRLTINAGLGAEGDGIDSNGYLTINGGEIWTMSNESSPDGGIDADGAITLNGGTLYAFGTRNDAVDSASAQPYMELSFASTLPAGSVISIADPDGTEIMSATTLKACQSLTFTSAGLEENVDYAVYVDGVQQQYTGNRSGMMGGPGGFGGGQRPEGMEPPEGADPSQMGERPERPPEGSASGPDGEPPEGTAPDMDGREPPEGFEGGQDGMPGGMGGGSGANTEGSTAFTITSAIHAFSGV
;
A
#
# COMPACT_ATOMS: atom_id res chain seq x y z
N THR A 1 25.02 41.50 -14.51
CA THR A 1 25.31 40.32 -15.32
C THR A 1 24.26 39.28 -14.97
N LEU A 2 23.25 39.10 -15.84
CA LEU A 2 22.27 38.03 -15.72
C LEU A 2 22.96 36.73 -16.18
N PHE A 3 23.17 35.82 -15.28
CA PHE A 3 23.52 34.46 -15.67
C PHE A 3 22.27 33.81 -16.24
N PRO A 4 22.30 33.20 -17.44
CA PRO A 4 21.22 32.42 -17.95
C PRO A 4 21.03 31.23 -16.96
N CYS A 5 19.85 31.12 -16.35
CA CYS A 5 19.47 29.95 -15.61
C CYS A 5 19.32 28.81 -16.64
N THR A 6 20.36 28.00 -16.79
CA THR A 6 20.28 26.79 -17.60
C THR A 6 19.60 25.75 -16.72
N THR A 7 18.32 25.53 -16.94
CA THR A 7 17.60 24.41 -16.30
C THR A 7 18.16 23.14 -16.95
N LEU A 8 19.05 22.45 -16.25
CA LEU A 8 19.46 21.10 -16.65
C LEU A 8 18.31 20.16 -16.28
N PHE A 9 17.61 19.66 -17.27
CA PHE A 9 16.74 18.51 -17.09
C PHE A 9 17.60 17.26 -17.11
N SER A 10 17.70 16.58 -15.98
CA SER A 10 18.30 15.25 -15.91
C SER A 10 17.23 14.21 -16.17
N SER A 11 17.51 13.25 -17.06
CA SER A 11 16.68 12.06 -17.25
C SER A 11 17.48 10.82 -16.90
N LEU A 12 16.84 9.86 -16.23
CA LEU A 12 17.41 8.60 -15.81
C LEU A 12 16.43 7.49 -16.22
N ASN A 13 16.90 6.54 -17.03
CA ASN A 13 16.15 5.35 -17.37
C ASN A 13 16.88 4.16 -16.76
N LEU A 14 16.18 3.40 -15.93
CA LEU A 14 16.71 2.25 -15.20
C LEU A 14 15.97 0.98 -15.60
N THR A 15 16.72 -0.09 -15.72
CA THR A 15 16.18 -1.45 -15.82
C THR A 15 16.90 -2.28 -14.75
N GLY A 16 16.14 -2.80 -13.78
CA GLY A 16 16.66 -3.63 -12.69
C GLY A 16 16.37 -5.11 -12.94
N ASP A 17 17.39 -5.95 -12.81
CA ASP A 17 17.20 -7.40 -12.77
C ASP A 17 16.66 -7.87 -11.40
N ASN A 18 16.65 -6.98 -10.43
CA ASN A 18 16.07 -7.03 -9.10
C ASN A 18 15.37 -5.67 -8.90
N GLU A 19 15.76 -4.88 -7.87
CA GLU A 19 15.21 -3.52 -7.69
C GLU A 19 15.74 -2.53 -8.73
N GLY A 20 14.96 -1.47 -8.97
CA GLY A 20 15.37 -0.38 -9.86
C GLY A 20 16.36 0.58 -9.19
N LEU A 21 16.02 1.06 -7.99
CA LEU A 21 16.86 1.85 -7.09
C LEU A 21 16.83 1.22 -5.72
N ASN A 22 18.00 0.89 -5.18
CA ASN A 22 18.15 0.31 -3.85
C ASN A 22 19.05 1.17 -2.97
N SER A 23 18.66 1.36 -1.73
CA SER A 23 19.46 2.06 -0.70
C SER A 23 19.29 1.40 0.66
N GLU A 24 20.36 1.28 1.41
CA GLU A 24 20.33 0.70 2.76
C GLU A 24 19.52 1.56 3.73
N LEU A 25 19.72 2.89 3.71
CA LEU A 25 19.12 3.77 4.71
C LEU A 25 18.12 4.76 4.13
N HIS A 26 18.57 5.67 3.28
CA HIS A 26 17.75 6.79 2.83
C HIS A 26 17.93 7.03 1.34
N LEU A 27 16.82 7.28 0.68
CA LEU A 27 16.79 7.72 -0.71
C LEU A 27 16.05 9.06 -0.80
N THR A 28 16.63 10.06 -1.45
CA THR A 28 15.96 11.35 -1.67
C THR A 28 16.00 11.72 -3.13
N ILE A 29 14.84 11.94 -3.72
CA ILE A 29 14.65 12.41 -5.09
C ILE A 29 14.20 13.87 -5.05
N ASN A 30 15.06 14.79 -5.53
CA ASN A 30 14.75 16.22 -5.52
C ASN A 30 14.21 16.73 -6.87
N GLY A 31 14.26 15.93 -7.93
CA GLY A 31 13.79 16.31 -9.25
C GLY A 31 14.33 15.43 -10.37
N GLY A 32 14.09 15.84 -11.62
CA GLY A 32 14.46 15.10 -12.81
C GLY A 32 13.29 14.29 -13.39
N ALA A 33 13.56 13.59 -14.49
CA ALA A 33 12.63 12.62 -15.07
C ALA A 33 13.26 11.22 -14.91
N ILE A 34 12.61 10.36 -14.15
CA ILE A 34 13.10 9.02 -13.81
C ILE A 34 12.09 8.00 -14.29
N SER A 35 12.55 7.05 -15.10
CA SER A 35 11.76 5.90 -15.54
C SER A 35 12.44 4.63 -15.04
N ILE A 36 11.68 3.77 -14.38
CA ILE A 36 12.16 2.52 -13.80
C ILE A 36 11.32 1.36 -14.34
N GLU A 37 12.01 0.31 -14.80
CA GLU A 37 11.45 -1.02 -15.04
C GLU A 37 12.27 -2.01 -14.22
N SER A 38 11.65 -2.76 -13.32
CA SER A 38 12.33 -3.70 -12.42
C SER A 38 11.64 -5.05 -12.34
N GLN A 39 12.42 -6.10 -12.07
CA GLN A 39 11.87 -7.44 -11.89
C GLN A 39 11.22 -7.60 -10.52
N ASP A 40 11.74 -6.89 -9.53
CA ASP A 40 11.28 -6.77 -8.16
C ASP A 40 10.85 -5.32 -7.91
N ASP A 41 11.19 -4.71 -6.75
CA ASP A 41 10.76 -3.36 -6.42
C ASP A 41 11.30 -2.28 -7.37
N GLY A 42 10.49 -1.26 -7.59
CA GLY A 42 10.96 -0.10 -8.34
C GLY A 42 11.98 0.71 -7.56
N ILE A 43 11.65 1.02 -6.34
CA ILE A 43 12.51 1.69 -5.35
C ILE A 43 12.41 0.91 -4.06
N ASN A 44 13.56 0.58 -3.45
CA ASN A 44 13.62 -0.10 -2.16
C ASN A 44 14.58 0.62 -1.20
N THR A 45 14.18 0.78 0.07
CA THR A 45 15.04 1.23 1.18
C THR A 45 14.94 0.26 2.35
N ASN A 46 16.09 -0.38 2.71
CA ASN A 46 16.11 -1.70 3.34
C ASN A 46 16.13 -1.74 4.88
N GLU A 47 16.58 -0.68 5.57
CA GLU A 47 16.75 -0.76 7.03
C GLU A 47 15.42 -0.64 7.76
N ASP A 48 15.04 -1.69 8.45
CA ASP A 48 13.78 -1.84 9.16
C ASP A 48 13.50 -0.69 10.14
N ASN A 49 12.37 -0.02 10.00
CA ASN A 49 11.88 1.06 10.87
C ASN A 49 12.79 2.31 10.94
N VAL A 50 13.80 2.41 10.09
CA VAL A 50 14.79 3.50 10.09
C VAL A 50 14.91 4.16 8.74
N SER A 51 14.82 3.40 7.66
CA SER A 51 14.97 3.90 6.30
C SER A 51 13.88 4.93 5.93
N VAL A 52 14.22 5.84 5.03
CA VAL A 52 13.27 6.85 4.55
C VAL A 52 13.44 7.05 3.05
N THR A 53 12.38 6.81 2.31
CA THR A 53 12.26 7.25 0.92
C THR A 53 11.55 8.60 0.88
N THR A 54 12.20 9.62 0.30
CA THR A 54 11.66 10.98 0.18
C THR A 54 11.62 11.43 -1.27
N VAL A 55 10.45 11.85 -1.76
CA VAL A 55 10.30 12.48 -3.07
C VAL A 55 9.89 13.93 -2.89
N ASN A 56 10.80 14.86 -3.25
CA ASN A 56 10.58 16.30 -3.17
C ASN A 56 10.11 16.90 -4.51
N GLY A 57 10.29 16.19 -5.60
CA GLY A 57 9.89 16.66 -6.93
C GLY A 57 10.39 15.75 -8.06
N GLY A 58 10.11 16.16 -9.29
CA GLY A 58 10.45 15.41 -10.49
C GLY A 58 9.26 14.69 -11.09
N ARG A 59 9.53 13.93 -12.13
CA ARG A 59 8.57 13.03 -12.77
C ARG A 59 9.11 11.60 -12.66
N LEU A 60 8.40 10.76 -11.93
CA LEU A 60 8.74 9.36 -11.73
C LEU A 60 7.72 8.49 -12.44
N THR A 61 8.19 7.55 -13.25
CA THR A 61 7.37 6.51 -13.86
C THR A 61 7.99 5.17 -13.48
N ILE A 62 7.28 4.39 -12.67
CA ILE A 62 7.79 3.15 -12.08
C ILE A 62 6.87 2.00 -12.51
N ASN A 63 7.42 1.04 -13.23
CA ASN A 63 6.79 -0.21 -13.63
C ASN A 63 7.58 -1.36 -12.99
N ALA A 64 7.27 -1.63 -11.73
CA ALA A 64 7.95 -2.61 -10.89
C ALA A 64 7.29 -4.00 -10.95
N GLY A 65 7.91 -5.00 -10.36
CA GLY A 65 7.35 -6.34 -10.26
C GLY A 65 7.08 -7.00 -11.60
N LEU A 66 8.01 -6.88 -12.55
CA LEU A 66 7.95 -7.60 -13.83
C LEU A 66 8.30 -9.08 -13.65
N GLY A 67 8.85 -9.46 -12.49
CA GLY A 67 9.13 -10.83 -12.06
C GLY A 67 7.95 -11.47 -11.34
N ALA A 68 8.22 -12.14 -10.22
CA ALA A 68 7.22 -12.90 -9.46
C ALA A 68 6.48 -12.03 -8.43
N GLU A 69 7.11 -10.99 -7.92
CA GLU A 69 6.63 -10.04 -6.91
C GLU A 69 7.31 -8.69 -7.12
N GLY A 70 6.98 -7.70 -6.35
CA GLY A 70 7.65 -6.41 -6.29
C GLY A 70 6.69 -5.22 -6.22
N ASP A 71 7.01 -4.33 -5.27
CA ASP A 71 6.31 -3.09 -5.02
C ASP A 71 6.80 -1.97 -5.94
N GLY A 72 5.96 -0.96 -6.16
CA GLY A 72 6.38 0.22 -6.89
C GLY A 72 7.44 1.01 -6.13
N ILE A 73 7.12 1.40 -4.92
CA ILE A 73 8.03 2.01 -3.93
C ILE A 73 7.84 1.26 -2.64
N ASP A 74 8.88 0.55 -2.22
CA ASP A 74 8.99 -0.11 -0.92
C ASP A 74 9.93 0.66 0.03
N SER A 75 9.55 0.75 1.28
CA SER A 75 10.40 1.27 2.33
C SER A 75 10.21 0.49 3.61
N ASN A 76 11.24 -0.23 4.06
CA ASN A 76 11.22 -0.90 5.36
C ASN A 76 11.17 0.11 6.55
N GLY A 77 10.94 1.38 6.26
CA GLY A 77 10.76 2.45 7.21
C GLY A 77 9.64 3.39 6.80
N TYR A 78 9.95 4.55 6.26
CA TYR A 78 8.98 5.62 6.01
C TYR A 78 9.01 6.08 4.56
N LEU A 79 7.84 6.42 4.00
CA LEU A 79 7.72 7.06 2.70
C LEU A 79 7.15 8.47 2.87
N THR A 80 7.84 9.47 2.31
CA THR A 80 7.37 10.87 2.33
C THR A 80 7.37 11.44 0.92
N ILE A 81 6.22 11.89 0.46
CA ILE A 81 6.05 12.56 -0.84
C ILE A 81 5.69 14.03 -0.58
N ASN A 82 6.63 14.93 -0.90
CA ASN A 82 6.48 16.38 -0.75
C ASN A 82 6.16 17.07 -2.07
N GLY A 83 6.33 16.39 -3.20
CA GLY A 83 6.08 16.97 -4.52
C GLY A 83 6.45 16.02 -5.66
N GLY A 84 6.29 16.50 -6.88
CA GLY A 84 6.54 15.74 -8.09
C GLY A 84 5.26 15.17 -8.72
N GLU A 85 5.44 14.48 -9.84
CA GLU A 85 4.42 13.69 -10.53
C GLU A 85 4.90 12.24 -10.54
N ILE A 86 4.23 11.39 -9.80
CA ILE A 86 4.65 10.00 -9.56
C ILE A 86 3.56 9.08 -10.09
N TRP A 87 3.96 8.22 -11.02
CA TRP A 87 3.16 7.11 -11.49
C TRP A 87 3.91 5.83 -11.15
N THR A 88 3.31 4.97 -10.35
CA THR A 88 3.95 3.75 -9.87
C THR A 88 2.98 2.57 -9.89
N MET A 89 3.50 1.41 -10.25
CA MET A 89 2.72 0.18 -10.38
C MET A 89 3.55 -1.03 -9.94
N SER A 90 2.97 -1.84 -9.04
CA SER A 90 3.55 -3.08 -8.51
C SER A 90 3.34 -4.29 -9.42
N ASN A 91 3.71 -5.46 -8.95
CA ASN A 91 3.34 -6.75 -9.54
C ASN A 91 1.82 -6.92 -9.60
N GLU A 92 1.32 -7.61 -10.62
CA GLU A 92 -0.12 -7.81 -10.83
C GLU A 92 -0.71 -9.06 -10.18
N SER A 93 0.13 -9.95 -9.65
CA SER A 93 -0.25 -11.30 -9.18
C SER A 93 0.00 -11.51 -7.70
N SER A 94 0.95 -10.80 -7.12
CA SER A 94 1.29 -10.81 -5.70
C SER A 94 0.52 -9.74 -4.93
N PRO A 95 0.45 -9.80 -3.60
CA PRO A 95 -0.26 -8.80 -2.78
C PRO A 95 0.54 -7.50 -2.61
N ASP A 96 1.19 -7.03 -3.67
CA ASP A 96 2.08 -5.88 -3.67
C ASP A 96 1.37 -4.58 -4.03
N GLY A 97 1.94 -3.46 -3.61
CA GLY A 97 1.42 -2.12 -3.77
C GLY A 97 2.23 -1.24 -4.71
N GLY A 98 1.59 -0.26 -5.35
CA GLY A 98 2.33 0.84 -5.98
C GLY A 98 3.15 1.62 -4.96
N ILE A 99 2.72 1.61 -3.69
CA ILE A 99 3.42 2.11 -2.51
C ILE A 99 3.25 1.14 -1.35
N ASP A 100 4.35 0.83 -0.67
CA ASP A 100 4.42 0.04 0.54
C ASP A 100 5.42 0.68 1.53
N ALA A 101 5.13 0.62 2.83
CA ALA A 101 6.06 1.05 3.87
C ALA A 101 5.73 0.41 5.23
N ASP A 102 6.74 -0.06 5.94
CA ASP A 102 6.58 -0.57 7.32
C ASP A 102 6.15 0.53 8.31
N GLY A 103 6.46 1.77 8.02
CA GLY A 103 6.09 2.95 8.80
C GLY A 103 5.05 3.82 8.10
N ALA A 104 5.03 5.11 8.45
CA ALA A 104 4.05 6.04 7.89
C ALA A 104 4.35 6.40 6.43
N ILE A 105 3.31 6.37 5.59
CA ILE A 105 3.30 6.96 4.26
C ILE A 105 2.68 8.35 4.36
N THR A 106 3.45 9.40 4.10
CA THR A 106 3.02 10.79 4.25
C THR A 106 2.98 11.51 2.90
N LEU A 107 1.82 12.04 2.54
CA LEU A 107 1.58 12.79 1.31
C LEU A 107 1.40 14.27 1.64
N ASN A 108 2.43 15.09 1.36
CA ASN A 108 2.44 16.52 1.67
C ASN A 108 2.24 17.39 0.43
N GLY A 109 2.40 16.83 -0.77
CA GLY A 109 2.26 17.55 -2.03
C GLY A 109 2.54 16.68 -3.24
N GLY A 110 2.35 17.24 -4.43
CA GLY A 110 2.57 16.55 -5.70
C GLY A 110 1.34 15.84 -6.24
N THR A 111 1.57 14.98 -7.21
CA THR A 111 0.55 14.12 -7.80
C THR A 111 1.06 12.68 -7.77
N LEU A 112 0.30 11.79 -7.16
CA LEU A 112 0.61 10.37 -7.06
C LEU A 112 -0.50 9.54 -7.71
N TYR A 113 -0.09 8.58 -8.52
CA TYR A 113 -0.90 7.47 -9.02
C TYR A 113 -0.18 6.18 -8.63
N ALA A 114 -0.63 5.54 -7.56
CA ALA A 114 -0.05 4.28 -7.09
C ALA A 114 -1.04 3.14 -7.32
N PHE A 115 -0.69 2.24 -8.24
CA PHE A 115 -1.51 1.08 -8.61
C PHE A 115 -0.91 -0.20 -8.07
N GLY A 116 -1.74 -1.06 -7.51
CA GLY A 116 -1.32 -2.35 -7.02
C GLY A 116 -2.48 -3.33 -6.88
N THR A 117 -2.18 -4.52 -6.42
CA THR A 117 -3.22 -5.43 -5.93
C THR A 117 -3.73 -4.94 -4.59
N ARG A 118 -2.84 -4.33 -3.78
CA ARG A 118 -3.13 -3.68 -2.50
C ARG A 118 -2.05 -2.64 -2.21
N ASN A 119 -2.42 -1.40 -1.98
CA ASN A 119 -1.50 -0.39 -1.46
C ASN A 119 -1.55 -0.35 0.06
N ASP A 120 -0.46 0.05 0.68
CA ASP A 120 -0.45 0.37 2.10
C ASP A 120 -1.19 1.68 2.38
N ALA A 121 -1.69 1.79 3.62
CA ALA A 121 -2.51 2.91 4.04
C ALA A 121 -1.68 4.19 4.21
N VAL A 122 -2.20 5.28 3.70
CA VAL A 122 -1.61 6.61 3.88
C VAL A 122 -1.91 7.14 5.28
N ASP A 123 -0.91 7.76 5.92
CA ASP A 123 -1.07 8.37 7.23
C ASP A 123 -2.04 9.56 7.16
N SER A 124 -3.02 9.56 8.06
CA SER A 124 -4.03 10.61 8.19
C SER A 124 -3.45 12.00 8.56
N ALA A 125 -2.19 12.08 8.99
CA ALA A 125 -1.46 13.32 9.19
C ALA A 125 -0.89 13.92 7.89
N SER A 126 -1.13 13.30 6.73
CA SER A 126 -0.77 13.83 5.42
C SER A 126 -1.38 15.22 5.21
N ALA A 127 -0.58 16.16 4.69
CA ALA A 127 -1.00 17.54 4.52
C ALA A 127 -1.88 17.76 3.26
N GLN A 128 -1.80 16.84 2.28
CA GLN A 128 -2.58 16.91 1.04
C GLN A 128 -3.70 15.87 1.07
N PRO A 129 -4.93 16.22 0.63
CA PRO A 129 -6.02 15.26 0.49
C PRO A 129 -5.65 14.11 -0.46
N TYR A 130 -6.09 12.91 -0.15
CA TYR A 130 -5.83 11.70 -0.93
C TYR A 130 -7.04 10.78 -0.98
N MET A 131 -7.06 9.88 -1.93
CA MET A 131 -8.06 8.81 -2.08
C MET A 131 -7.37 7.46 -2.07
N GLU A 132 -7.89 6.54 -1.29
CA GLU A 132 -7.52 5.12 -1.32
C GLU A 132 -8.72 4.34 -1.87
N LEU A 133 -8.57 3.84 -3.09
CA LEU A 133 -9.64 3.15 -3.82
C LEU A 133 -9.34 1.65 -3.90
N SER A 134 -10.34 0.84 -3.64
CA SER A 134 -10.30 -0.62 -3.81
C SER A 134 -11.46 -1.09 -4.66
N PHE A 135 -11.15 -1.82 -5.72
CA PHE A 135 -12.14 -2.36 -6.64
C PHE A 135 -12.56 -3.78 -6.21
N ALA A 136 -13.83 -4.11 -6.38
CA ALA A 136 -14.39 -5.42 -6.00
C ALA A 136 -13.78 -6.58 -6.77
N SER A 137 -13.32 -6.32 -7.98
CA SER A 137 -12.62 -7.28 -8.84
C SER A 137 -11.34 -6.66 -9.39
N THR A 138 -10.39 -7.52 -9.73
CA THR A 138 -9.18 -7.10 -10.44
C THR A 138 -9.53 -6.45 -11.77
N LEU A 139 -9.05 -5.25 -11.99
CA LEU A 139 -9.13 -4.53 -13.26
C LEU A 139 -8.02 -5.04 -14.18
N PRO A 140 -8.32 -5.42 -15.43
CA PRO A 140 -7.30 -5.89 -16.35
C PRO A 140 -6.34 -4.78 -16.79
N ALA A 141 -5.19 -5.17 -17.31
CA ALA A 141 -4.28 -4.24 -17.98
C ALA A 141 -5.00 -3.48 -19.10
N GLY A 142 -4.75 -2.18 -19.22
CA GLY A 142 -5.39 -1.31 -20.19
C GLY A 142 -6.70 -0.69 -19.72
N SER A 143 -7.19 -0.99 -18.52
CA SER A 143 -8.35 -0.32 -17.94
C SER A 143 -8.08 1.17 -17.74
N VAL A 144 -9.04 2.00 -18.08
CA VAL A 144 -9.01 3.44 -17.86
C VAL A 144 -9.77 3.76 -16.59
N ILE A 145 -9.06 4.23 -15.56
CA ILE A 145 -9.68 4.72 -14.33
C ILE A 145 -9.75 6.24 -14.43
N SER A 146 -10.93 6.83 -14.23
CA SER A 146 -11.07 8.27 -14.14
C SER A 146 -11.91 8.70 -12.94
N ILE A 147 -11.62 9.90 -12.44
CA ILE A 147 -12.29 10.52 -11.30
C ILE A 147 -12.78 11.89 -11.73
N ALA A 148 -14.05 12.19 -11.44
CA ALA A 148 -14.66 13.46 -11.74
C ALA A 148 -15.18 14.14 -10.47
N ASP A 149 -15.12 15.48 -10.46
CA ASP A 149 -15.71 16.32 -9.45
C ASP A 149 -17.25 16.40 -9.58
N PRO A 150 -17.97 17.07 -8.65
CA PRO A 150 -19.42 17.19 -8.70
C PRO A 150 -19.96 17.91 -9.94
N ASP A 151 -19.16 18.73 -10.58
CA ASP A 151 -19.54 19.46 -11.81
C ASP A 151 -19.32 18.57 -13.07
N GLY A 152 -18.77 17.36 -12.89
CA GLY A 152 -18.43 16.43 -13.94
C GLY A 152 -17.11 16.71 -14.63
N THR A 153 -16.27 17.56 -14.03
CA THR A 153 -14.91 17.83 -14.52
C THR A 153 -14.00 16.66 -14.16
N GLU A 154 -13.36 16.08 -15.17
CA GLU A 154 -12.35 15.03 -14.94
C GLU A 154 -11.13 15.63 -14.25
N ILE A 155 -10.84 15.18 -13.03
CA ILE A 155 -9.69 15.61 -12.24
C ILE A 155 -8.52 14.62 -12.34
N MET A 156 -8.80 13.41 -12.77
CA MET A 156 -7.84 12.33 -12.96
C MET A 156 -8.30 11.41 -14.07
N SER A 157 -7.38 10.97 -14.93
CA SER A 157 -7.57 9.87 -15.85
C SER A 157 -6.24 9.13 -16.03
N ALA A 158 -6.24 7.82 -15.83
CA ALA A 158 -5.05 7.00 -15.95
C ALA A 158 -5.38 5.64 -16.57
N THR A 159 -4.47 5.15 -17.40
CA THR A 159 -4.57 3.81 -18.00
C THR A 159 -3.59 2.88 -17.30
N THR A 160 -4.06 1.74 -16.82
CA THR A 160 -3.23 0.75 -16.12
C THR A 160 -2.35 -0.01 -17.12
N LEU A 161 -1.08 -0.21 -16.80
CA LEU A 161 -0.17 -1.02 -17.64
C LEU A 161 -0.30 -2.51 -17.35
N LYS A 162 -0.64 -2.87 -16.11
CA LYS A 162 -0.85 -4.23 -15.61
C LYS A 162 -2.20 -4.34 -14.92
N ALA A 163 -2.61 -5.53 -14.56
CA ALA A 163 -3.81 -5.71 -13.76
C ALA A 163 -3.60 -5.12 -12.34
N CYS A 164 -4.66 -4.54 -11.76
CA CYS A 164 -4.62 -3.97 -10.43
C CYS A 164 -5.98 -4.08 -9.73
N GLN A 165 -6.01 -3.91 -8.41
CA GLN A 165 -7.24 -3.90 -7.64
C GLN A 165 -7.32 -2.72 -6.67
N SER A 166 -6.24 -1.94 -6.55
CA SER A 166 -6.16 -0.75 -5.72
C SER A 166 -5.54 0.42 -6.47
N LEU A 167 -5.92 1.62 -6.05
CA LEU A 167 -5.32 2.88 -6.49
C LEU A 167 -5.27 3.83 -5.30
N THR A 168 -4.08 4.31 -4.97
CA THR A 168 -3.90 5.48 -4.11
C THR A 168 -3.61 6.69 -4.99
N PHE A 169 -4.44 7.72 -4.87
CA PHE A 169 -4.35 8.93 -5.67
C PHE A 169 -4.33 10.18 -4.80
N THR A 170 -3.44 11.10 -5.09
CA THR A 170 -3.43 12.45 -4.55
C THR A 170 -3.03 13.47 -5.60
N SER A 171 -3.58 14.66 -5.52
CA SER A 171 -3.18 15.83 -6.31
C SER A 171 -3.61 17.13 -5.64
N ALA A 172 -3.02 18.24 -6.06
CA ALA A 172 -3.42 19.56 -5.57
C ALA A 172 -4.85 19.96 -5.97
N GLY A 173 -5.51 19.21 -6.85
CA GLY A 173 -6.90 19.43 -7.25
C GLY A 173 -7.92 18.69 -6.39
N LEU A 174 -7.48 17.89 -5.42
CA LEU A 174 -8.39 17.24 -4.47
C LEU A 174 -8.76 18.18 -3.33
N GLU A 175 -10.03 18.19 -2.96
CA GLU A 175 -10.57 18.96 -1.86
C GLU A 175 -11.29 18.05 -0.87
N GLU A 176 -11.10 18.30 0.42
CA GLU A 176 -11.86 17.60 1.46
C GLU A 176 -13.34 17.99 1.42
N ASN A 177 -14.21 17.09 1.83
CA ASN A 177 -15.66 17.27 1.91
C ASN A 177 -16.35 17.57 0.56
N VAL A 178 -15.70 17.20 -0.54
CA VAL A 178 -16.27 17.25 -1.89
C VAL A 178 -16.63 15.83 -2.33
N ASP A 179 -17.78 15.68 -2.97
CA ASP A 179 -18.22 14.40 -3.53
C ASP A 179 -17.54 14.15 -4.89
N TYR A 180 -17.02 12.96 -5.09
CA TYR A 180 -16.38 12.55 -6.34
C TYR A 180 -17.08 11.34 -6.93
N ALA A 181 -16.92 11.16 -8.24
CA ALA A 181 -17.38 9.98 -8.97
C ALA A 181 -16.19 9.24 -9.58
N VAL A 182 -16.18 7.92 -9.44
CA VAL A 182 -15.15 7.03 -10.01
C VAL A 182 -15.71 6.29 -11.21
N TYR A 183 -14.93 6.21 -12.27
CA TYR A 183 -15.29 5.50 -13.49
C TYR A 183 -14.18 4.50 -13.84
N VAL A 184 -14.58 3.34 -14.37
CA VAL A 184 -13.68 2.36 -14.98
C VAL A 184 -14.18 2.11 -16.39
N ASP A 185 -13.34 2.34 -17.40
CA ASP A 185 -13.66 2.22 -18.82
C ASP A 185 -14.94 3.00 -19.22
N GLY A 186 -15.13 4.18 -18.60
CA GLY A 186 -16.27 5.04 -18.79
C GLY A 186 -17.56 4.58 -18.05
N VAL A 187 -17.51 3.48 -17.31
CA VAL A 187 -18.63 3.00 -16.49
C VAL A 187 -18.47 3.54 -15.07
N GLN A 188 -19.46 4.30 -14.61
CA GLN A 188 -19.48 4.83 -13.26
C GLN A 188 -19.56 3.69 -12.24
N GLN A 189 -18.76 3.77 -11.19
CA GLN A 189 -18.69 2.74 -10.17
C GLN A 189 -19.60 3.08 -8.99
N GLN A 190 -20.14 2.05 -8.34
CA GLN A 190 -20.89 2.21 -7.10
C GLN A 190 -19.98 2.05 -5.89
N TYR A 191 -20.14 2.93 -4.92
CA TYR A 191 -19.52 2.81 -3.62
C TYR A 191 -20.13 1.62 -2.85
N THR A 192 -19.31 0.67 -2.41
CA THR A 192 -19.75 -0.56 -1.73
C THR A 192 -19.36 -0.60 -0.26
N GLY A 193 -18.86 0.50 0.28
CA GLY A 193 -18.47 0.61 1.68
C GLY A 193 -16.96 0.85 1.88
N ASN A 194 -16.57 1.05 3.13
CA ASN A 194 -15.16 1.16 3.49
C ASN A 194 -14.60 -0.24 3.72
N ARG A 195 -13.45 -0.55 3.12
CA ARG A 195 -12.65 -1.67 3.59
C ARG A 195 -11.87 -1.20 4.83
N SER A 196 -12.03 -1.91 5.93
CA SER A 196 -11.03 -1.84 6.99
C SER A 196 -9.72 -2.34 6.39
N GLY A 197 -8.69 -1.51 6.37
CA GLY A 197 -7.37 -1.95 6.00
C GLY A 197 -7.05 -3.21 6.81
N MET A 198 -6.88 -4.36 6.16
CA MET A 198 -6.24 -5.49 6.82
C MET A 198 -4.80 -5.04 7.04
N MET A 199 -4.55 -4.48 8.20
CA MET A 199 -3.20 -4.29 8.69
C MET A 199 -2.51 -5.65 8.70
N GLY A 200 -1.43 -5.69 7.99
CA GLY A 200 -0.29 -6.42 8.43
C GLY A 200 -0.21 -7.86 8.00
N GLY A 201 0.87 -8.10 7.34
CA GLY A 201 1.61 -9.32 7.47
C GLY A 201 2.07 -9.55 8.92
N PRO A 202 2.61 -10.74 9.27
CA PRO A 202 2.98 -11.09 10.64
C PRO A 202 4.23 -10.31 11.10
N GLY A 203 4.03 -9.10 11.59
CA GLY A 203 5.09 -8.24 12.12
C GLY A 203 4.60 -6.91 12.67
N GLY A 204 3.46 -6.40 12.22
CA GLY A 204 2.93 -5.13 12.69
C GLY A 204 2.34 -5.22 14.10
N PHE A 205 3.07 -4.83 15.11
CA PHE A 205 2.51 -4.53 16.42
C PHE A 205 1.76 -3.20 16.33
N GLY A 206 0.48 -3.26 15.90
CA GLY A 206 -0.42 -2.13 15.99
C GLY A 206 -0.54 -1.69 17.44
N GLY A 207 -0.12 -0.46 17.73
CA GLY A 207 -0.35 0.22 19.00
C GLY A 207 -1.83 0.49 19.23
N GLY A 208 -2.65 -0.54 19.44
CA GLY A 208 -4.02 -0.41 19.89
C GLY A 208 -4.00 0.17 21.29
N GLN A 209 -4.58 1.34 21.48
CA GLN A 209 -4.85 1.89 22.81
C GLN A 209 -5.66 0.87 23.60
N ARG A 210 -5.07 0.41 24.69
CA ARG A 210 -5.72 -0.49 25.66
C ARG A 210 -6.94 0.24 26.23
N PRO A 211 -8.13 -0.38 26.22
CA PRO A 211 -9.29 0.21 26.91
C PRO A 211 -8.94 0.44 28.38
N GLU A 212 -9.15 1.65 28.87
CA GLU A 212 -9.00 1.95 30.30
C GLU A 212 -10.02 1.11 31.07
N GLY A 213 -9.55 0.27 31.98
CA GLY A 213 -10.44 -0.44 32.96
C GLY A 213 -10.24 -1.93 33.12
N MET A 214 -9.24 -2.58 32.49
CA MET A 214 -8.93 -3.97 32.84
C MET A 214 -7.69 -4.06 33.73
N GLU A 215 -7.89 -4.33 34.99
CA GLU A 215 -6.83 -4.76 35.92
C GLU A 215 -6.26 -6.13 35.48
N PRO A 216 -4.93 -6.32 35.54
CA PRO A 216 -4.34 -7.63 35.25
C PRO A 216 -4.77 -8.65 36.29
N PRO A 217 -4.95 -9.95 35.95
CA PRO A 217 -5.24 -10.99 36.90
C PRO A 217 -4.09 -11.08 37.92
N GLU A 218 -4.44 -11.05 39.20
CA GLU A 218 -3.48 -11.25 40.29
C GLU A 218 -2.84 -12.63 40.16
N GLY A 219 -1.51 -12.67 40.12
CA GLY A 219 -0.74 -13.90 40.19
C GLY A 219 0.33 -14.16 39.13
N ALA A 220 0.62 -13.23 38.25
CA ALA A 220 1.73 -13.41 37.30
C ALA A 220 3.05 -12.93 37.92
N ASP A 221 3.92 -13.88 38.30
CA ASP A 221 5.28 -13.63 38.79
C ASP A 221 6.21 -13.23 37.59
N PRO A 222 6.77 -12.02 37.58
CA PRO A 222 7.67 -11.56 36.49
C PRO A 222 9.00 -12.33 36.37
N SER A 223 9.32 -13.19 37.32
CA SER A 223 10.57 -13.95 37.35
C SER A 223 10.55 -15.26 36.53
N GLN A 224 9.42 -15.59 35.91
CA GLN A 224 9.25 -16.83 35.12
C GLN A 224 9.34 -16.63 33.60
N MET A 225 9.70 -15.47 33.11
CA MET A 225 10.00 -15.29 31.69
C MET A 225 11.41 -15.82 31.41
N GLY A 226 11.48 -16.99 30.78
CA GLY A 226 12.72 -17.64 30.39
C GLY A 226 13.58 -16.77 29.49
N GLU A 227 14.87 -16.83 29.71
CA GLU A 227 15.88 -16.14 28.93
C GLU A 227 15.75 -16.45 27.43
N ARG A 228 15.85 -15.39 26.65
CA ARG A 228 15.88 -15.43 25.17
C ARG A 228 17.10 -16.25 24.74
N PRO A 229 16.98 -17.22 23.83
CA PRO A 229 18.14 -17.95 23.30
C PRO A 229 19.14 -16.99 22.66
N GLU A 230 20.40 -17.08 23.02
CA GLU A 230 21.48 -16.30 22.43
C GLU A 230 21.68 -16.70 20.96
N ARG A 231 21.87 -15.69 20.11
CA ARG A 231 22.19 -15.80 18.69
C ARG A 231 23.53 -16.54 18.54
N PRO A 232 23.65 -17.53 17.63
CA PRO A 232 24.91 -18.19 17.36
C PRO A 232 25.94 -17.20 16.80
N PRO A 233 27.25 -17.34 17.12
CA PRO A 233 28.28 -16.46 16.61
C PRO A 233 28.53 -16.65 15.11
N GLU A 234 28.71 -15.54 14.41
CA GLU A 234 29.16 -15.50 13.01
C GLU A 234 30.54 -16.14 12.87
N GLY A 235 30.68 -17.01 11.92
CA GLY A 235 32.03 -17.45 11.50
C GLY A 235 32.08 -18.73 10.68
N SER A 236 32.46 -18.49 9.47
CA SER A 236 33.23 -19.29 8.53
C SER A 236 32.51 -20.03 7.40
N ALA A 237 32.75 -19.42 6.24
CA ALA A 237 32.57 -19.98 4.91
C ALA A 237 33.45 -21.20 4.67
N SER A 238 32.92 -22.18 3.97
CA SER A 238 33.56 -22.88 2.84
C SER A 238 32.66 -24.06 2.38
N GLY A 239 32.22 -24.01 1.08
CA GLY A 239 31.62 -25.16 0.39
C GLY A 239 32.71 -26.23 0.05
N PRO A 240 32.47 -27.23 -0.80
CA PRO A 240 31.36 -27.48 -1.73
C PRO A 240 30.80 -28.92 -1.64
N ASP A 241 29.75 -29.17 -2.42
CA ASP A 241 29.24 -30.48 -2.91
C ASP A 241 28.65 -31.45 -1.89
N GLY A 242 27.33 -31.67 -1.97
CA GLY A 242 26.66 -32.77 -1.31
C GLY A 242 25.14 -32.76 -1.55
N GLU A 243 24.63 -33.68 -2.34
CA GLU A 243 23.22 -33.95 -2.60
C GLU A 243 22.37 -34.03 -1.32
N PRO A 244 21.08 -33.58 -1.35
CA PRO A 244 20.17 -33.75 -0.23
C PRO A 244 19.68 -35.20 -0.14
N PRO A 245 19.54 -35.77 1.06
CA PRO A 245 18.97 -37.10 1.25
C PRO A 245 17.46 -37.08 1.05
N GLU A 246 16.96 -38.04 0.30
CA GLU A 246 15.55 -38.41 0.20
C GLU A 246 14.99 -38.78 1.58
N GLY A 247 14.05 -38.03 2.08
CA GLY A 247 13.31 -38.31 3.31
C GLY A 247 11.81 -38.30 3.02
N THR A 248 11.25 -39.51 3.11
CA THR A 248 9.83 -39.84 2.99
C THR A 248 8.94 -38.98 3.87
N ALA A 249 7.91 -38.37 3.25
CA ALA A 249 6.81 -37.70 3.96
C ALA A 249 5.99 -38.75 4.76
N PRO A 250 5.55 -38.40 5.99
CA PRO A 250 4.57 -39.24 6.68
C PRO A 250 3.16 -38.98 6.17
N ASP A 251 2.49 -40.07 5.89
CA ASP A 251 1.09 -40.25 5.52
C ASP A 251 0.19 -39.69 6.64
N MET A 252 -0.69 -38.77 6.33
CA MET A 252 -1.73 -38.25 7.23
C MET A 252 -3.09 -38.65 6.69
N ASP A 253 -3.43 -39.90 6.92
CA ASP A 253 -4.78 -40.43 6.73
C ASP A 253 -5.72 -39.98 7.85
N GLY A 254 -6.85 -39.44 7.47
CA GLY A 254 -8.12 -39.56 8.15
C GLY A 254 -8.36 -38.79 9.45
N ARG A 255 -8.91 -37.58 9.39
CA ARG A 255 -9.89 -37.10 10.37
C ARG A 255 -10.99 -36.29 9.70
N GLU A 256 -12.20 -36.81 9.77
CA GLU A 256 -13.43 -36.10 9.46
C GLU A 256 -13.66 -34.92 10.43
N PRO A 257 -14.22 -33.78 9.97
CA PRO A 257 -14.61 -32.69 10.86
C PRO A 257 -15.91 -33.03 11.58
N PRO A 258 -16.08 -32.59 12.84
CA PRO A 258 -17.33 -32.78 13.58
C PRO A 258 -18.45 -31.89 13.02
N GLU A 259 -19.60 -32.51 12.77
CA GLU A 259 -20.86 -31.85 12.45
C GLU A 259 -21.41 -31.07 13.66
N GLY A 260 -21.99 -29.90 13.40
CA GLY A 260 -23.00 -29.28 14.22
C GLY A 260 -22.60 -28.01 14.97
N PHE A 261 -22.83 -26.87 14.32
CA PHE A 261 -23.23 -25.64 15.00
C PHE A 261 -24.37 -24.99 14.22
N GLU A 262 -25.60 -25.25 14.64
CA GLU A 262 -26.76 -24.49 14.18
C GLU A 262 -26.81 -23.11 14.82
N GLY A 263 -27.30 -22.18 14.07
CA GLY A 263 -27.31 -20.77 14.29
C GLY A 263 -28.10 -20.26 15.50
N GLY A 264 -27.70 -19.11 15.94
CA GLY A 264 -28.46 -18.18 16.76
C GLY A 264 -28.46 -16.82 16.06
N GLN A 265 -29.58 -16.48 15.42
CA GLN A 265 -29.94 -15.09 15.15
C GLN A 265 -30.41 -14.48 16.47
N ASP A 266 -29.65 -13.52 16.98
CA ASP A 266 -30.21 -12.53 17.88
C ASP A 266 -29.55 -11.18 17.65
N GLY A 267 -30.40 -10.22 17.30
CA GLY A 267 -30.06 -8.85 16.97
C GLY A 267 -29.53 -8.07 18.16
N MET A 268 -28.53 -7.22 17.91
CA MET A 268 -28.13 -6.14 18.81
C MET A 268 -28.53 -4.78 18.24
N PRO A 269 -29.04 -3.88 19.06
CA PRO A 269 -29.56 -2.59 18.63
C PRO A 269 -28.44 -1.60 18.38
N GLY A 270 -28.65 -0.77 17.35
CA GLY A 270 -27.74 0.23 16.87
C GLY A 270 -27.29 1.25 17.89
N GLY A 271 -26.01 1.53 17.90
CA GLY A 271 -25.41 2.70 18.50
C GLY A 271 -25.41 3.85 17.49
N MET A 272 -26.12 4.91 17.81
CA MET A 272 -26.08 6.18 17.08
C MET A 272 -24.72 6.85 17.33
N GLY A 273 -23.94 7.02 16.26
CA GLY A 273 -22.80 7.93 16.22
C GLY A 273 -23.01 8.87 15.05
N GLY A 274 -23.36 10.13 15.32
CA GLY A 274 -23.48 11.14 14.30
C GLY A 274 -22.12 11.51 13.72
N GLY A 275 -21.96 11.32 12.41
CA GLY A 275 -20.86 11.81 11.62
C GLY A 275 -21.42 12.40 10.33
N SER A 276 -21.08 13.62 10.08
CA SER A 276 -21.40 14.36 8.87
C SER A 276 -20.89 13.62 7.64
N GLY A 277 -21.75 13.43 6.64
CA GLY A 277 -21.37 13.01 5.30
C GLY A 277 -20.97 11.52 5.20
N ALA A 278 -21.79 10.61 5.75
CA ALA A 278 -21.53 9.18 5.58
C ALA A 278 -21.75 8.79 4.09
N ASN A 279 -20.70 8.31 3.45
CA ASN A 279 -20.81 7.66 2.15
C ASN A 279 -21.85 6.55 2.22
N THR A 280 -22.82 6.57 1.32
CA THR A 280 -23.91 5.59 1.32
C THR A 280 -23.59 4.46 0.36
N GLU A 281 -23.62 3.24 0.85
CA GLU A 281 -23.43 2.04 0.05
C GLU A 281 -24.41 2.04 -1.13
N GLY A 282 -23.91 1.73 -2.34
CA GLY A 282 -24.69 1.82 -3.59
C GLY A 282 -24.77 3.22 -4.20
N SER A 283 -24.23 4.27 -3.55
CA SER A 283 -24.07 5.60 -4.14
C SER A 283 -23.04 5.58 -5.25
N THR A 284 -23.24 6.41 -6.26
CA THR A 284 -22.26 6.65 -7.34
C THR A 284 -21.34 7.85 -7.05
N ALA A 285 -21.54 8.52 -5.93
CA ALA A 285 -20.67 9.58 -5.44
C ALA A 285 -20.19 9.26 -4.02
N PHE A 286 -18.99 9.67 -3.69
CA PHE A 286 -18.41 9.50 -2.36
C PHE A 286 -17.62 10.74 -1.95
N THR A 287 -17.58 11.00 -0.66
CA THR A 287 -16.76 12.05 -0.07
C THR A 287 -15.46 11.46 0.44
N ILE A 288 -14.35 12.14 0.22
CA ILE A 288 -13.03 11.70 0.70
C ILE A 288 -13.02 11.60 2.22
N THR A 289 -12.54 10.47 2.72
CA THR A 289 -12.21 10.24 4.14
C THR A 289 -10.87 9.53 4.22
N SER A 290 -10.32 9.38 5.42
CA SER A 290 -9.11 8.57 5.67
C SER A 290 -9.34 7.05 5.60
N ALA A 291 -10.43 6.59 5.00
CA ALA A 291 -10.73 5.18 4.84
C ALA A 291 -10.54 4.72 3.40
N ILE A 292 -10.23 3.45 3.21
CA ILE A 292 -10.17 2.83 1.88
C ILE A 292 -11.59 2.70 1.35
N HIS A 293 -11.87 3.37 0.24
CA HIS A 293 -13.16 3.34 -0.43
C HIS A 293 -13.26 2.16 -1.39
N ALA A 294 -14.26 1.29 -1.19
CA ALA A 294 -14.50 0.14 -2.04
C ALA A 294 -15.57 0.43 -3.10
N PHE A 295 -15.34 -0.03 -4.31
CA PHE A 295 -16.18 0.20 -5.49
C PHE A 295 -16.47 -1.08 -6.26
N SER A 296 -17.64 -1.12 -6.93
CA SER A 296 -17.97 -2.15 -7.91
C SER A 296 -18.65 -1.52 -9.13
N GLY A 297 -18.57 -2.20 -10.27
CA GLY A 297 -19.30 -1.78 -11.47
C GLY A 297 -20.82 -1.71 -11.26
N VAL A 298 -21.48 -0.79 -11.96
CA VAL A 298 -22.95 -0.59 -11.94
C VAL A 298 -23.62 -1.57 -12.90
#